data_09b252529979484ada0ff25ee417b543
#
_entry.id   09b252529979484ada0ff25ee417b543
#
_cell.length_a   1.000
_cell.length_b   1.000
_cell.length_c   1.000
_cell.angle_alpha   90.00
_cell.angle_beta   90.00
_cell.angle_gamma   90.00
#
_symmetry.space_group_name_H-M   'P 1'
#
loop_
_entity.id
_entity.type
_entity.pdbx_description
1 polymer ?
#
loop_
_entity_poly.entity_id
_entity_poly.type
_entity_poly.pdbx_seq_one_letter_code
_entity_poly.pdbx_strand_id
1 'polypeptide(L)'
;MPTFLRSLWTTLPALARLSLLLLATSSHAQVATLFAPSGTLRASINLGNPILANKNASGQPVGVSVDLATELAKRLGLPVELVVFDSAGKSVEALSQDKADIGFFAVDPVRGKDIAFTAPYVLIEGSYLVRQDSALMRNEEVDRAGTRIAVGKGSAYDLFLTRDIKSAQILRAPTSPTTVDFFLEQKLDVAAGVKQQLEMDAKRLPNLRLLPGRFMVIEQAMGLPKTRDIEARIYLQRFVEDMKASGFVANALKKHQIEGAVLAPAVPVKSLKP
;
A
#
# COMPACT_ATOMS: atom_id res chain seq x y z
N MET A 1 -33.23 11.11 57.74
CA MET A 1 -32.20 12.11 57.48
C MET A 1 -31.42 11.66 56.22
N PRO A 2 -31.56 12.33 55.09
CA PRO A 2 -30.73 12.05 53.90
C PRO A 2 -29.63 13.04 53.78
N THR A 3 -28.40 12.57 53.75
CA THR A 3 -27.18 13.39 53.53
C THR A 3 -26.89 13.54 52.07
N PHE A 4 -26.82 14.77 51.63
CA PHE A 4 -26.44 15.31 50.33
C PHE A 4 -25.03 14.86 49.87
N LEU A 5 -24.95 14.17 48.74
CA LEU A 5 -23.77 14.12 47.92
C LEU A 5 -23.95 15.12 46.76
N ARG A 6 -23.55 16.37 46.98
CA ARG A 6 -23.49 17.39 45.96
C ARG A 6 -22.28 17.16 45.06
N SER A 7 -22.54 17.16 43.77
CA SER A 7 -21.64 17.11 42.63
C SER A 7 -20.49 18.09 42.73
N LEU A 8 -19.24 17.60 42.71
CA LEU A 8 -18.00 18.34 42.56
C LEU A 8 -17.63 18.57 41.08
N TRP A 9 -18.61 18.95 40.26
CA TRP A 9 -18.37 19.15 38.80
C TRP A 9 -18.55 20.62 38.35
N THR A 10 -18.25 21.59 39.20
CA THR A 10 -18.25 22.99 38.74
C THR A 10 -17.12 23.73 39.38
N THR A 11 -16.08 24.05 38.61
CA THR A 11 -15.27 25.27 38.54
C THR A 11 -13.82 24.98 38.20
N LEU A 12 -13.57 24.47 37.02
CA LEU A 12 -12.31 24.80 36.38
C LEU A 12 -12.47 26.21 35.80
N PRO A 13 -11.61 27.20 36.17
CA PRO A 13 -11.72 28.55 35.68
C PRO A 13 -11.55 28.55 34.15
N ALA A 14 -12.29 29.43 33.46
CA ALA A 14 -12.31 29.54 31.99
C ALA A 14 -10.89 29.64 31.38
N LEU A 15 -9.94 30.20 32.09
CA LEU A 15 -8.50 30.26 31.74
C LEU A 15 -7.84 28.86 31.66
N ALA A 16 -8.19 27.92 32.53
CA ALA A 16 -7.64 26.55 32.47
C ALA A 16 -8.16 25.75 31.28
N ARG A 17 -9.43 26.00 30.89
CA ARG A 17 -10.01 25.39 29.68
C ARG A 17 -9.40 25.94 28.38
N LEU A 18 -9.10 27.25 28.36
CA LEU A 18 -8.44 27.91 27.23
C LEU A 18 -7.01 27.42 27.05
N SER A 19 -6.27 27.24 28.16
CA SER A 19 -4.89 26.73 28.15
C SER A 19 -4.81 25.26 27.68
N LEU A 20 -5.76 24.39 28.03
CA LEU A 20 -5.81 23.03 27.54
C LEU A 20 -6.12 22.95 26.02
N LEU A 21 -6.99 23.82 25.51
CA LEU A 21 -7.28 23.90 24.07
C LEU A 21 -6.04 24.36 23.28
N LEU A 22 -5.30 25.36 23.79
CA LEU A 22 -4.09 25.86 23.15
C LEU A 22 -2.95 24.83 23.12
N LEU A 23 -2.80 24.02 24.16
CA LEU A 23 -1.81 22.93 24.21
C LEU A 23 -2.15 21.79 23.23
N ALA A 24 -3.42 21.45 23.06
CA ALA A 24 -3.85 20.41 22.14
C ALA A 24 -3.66 20.83 20.66
N THR A 25 -3.92 22.09 20.33
CA THR A 25 -3.72 22.62 18.96
C THR A 25 -2.22 22.69 18.59
N SER A 26 -1.36 23.03 19.54
CA SER A 26 0.10 23.07 19.33
C SER A 26 0.66 21.68 19.02
N SER A 27 0.19 20.64 19.69
CA SER A 27 0.64 19.26 19.46
C SER A 27 0.25 18.73 18.07
N HIS A 28 -0.97 19.04 17.61
CA HIS A 28 -1.41 18.61 16.26
C HIS A 28 -0.64 19.34 15.14
N ALA A 29 -0.44 20.63 15.26
CA ALA A 29 0.34 21.41 14.31
C ALA A 29 1.80 20.93 14.23
N GLN A 30 2.38 20.54 15.36
CA GLN A 30 3.73 19.98 15.41
C GLN A 30 3.83 18.66 14.66
N VAL A 31 2.91 17.71 14.87
CA VAL A 31 2.90 16.42 14.16
C VAL A 31 2.70 16.62 12.66
N ALA A 32 1.81 17.53 12.25
CA ALA A 32 1.57 17.83 10.84
C ALA A 32 2.85 18.28 10.11
N THR A 33 3.66 19.14 10.73
CA THR A 33 4.95 19.60 10.18
C THR A 33 5.99 18.49 10.04
N LEU A 34 5.96 17.47 10.90
CA LEU A 34 6.85 16.30 10.78
C LEU A 34 6.54 15.46 9.54
N PHE A 35 5.27 15.42 9.12
CA PHE A 35 4.87 14.75 7.88
C PHE A 35 5.12 15.61 6.65
N ALA A 36 4.63 16.83 6.66
CA ALA A 36 4.56 17.71 5.51
C ALA A 36 5.11 19.11 5.85
N PRO A 37 6.43 19.29 5.81
CA PRO A 37 7.05 20.59 6.07
C PRO A 37 6.57 21.73 5.14
N SER A 38 6.07 21.35 3.94
CA SER A 38 5.48 22.28 2.96
C SER A 38 4.08 22.78 3.32
N GLY A 39 3.45 22.22 4.36
CA GLY A 39 2.05 22.48 4.71
C GLY A 39 1.00 21.74 3.87
N THR A 40 1.41 20.89 2.93
CA THR A 40 0.56 20.02 2.11
C THR A 40 1.07 18.60 2.15
N LEU A 41 0.23 17.64 2.48
CA LEU A 41 0.59 16.21 2.50
C LEU A 41 0.63 15.68 1.06
N ARG A 42 1.84 15.43 0.54
CA ARG A 42 2.05 14.84 -0.79
C ARG A 42 2.02 13.32 -0.68
N ALA A 43 1.00 12.69 -1.24
CA ALA A 43 0.81 11.24 -1.20
C ALA A 43 1.16 10.61 -2.56
N SER A 44 2.16 9.74 -2.59
CA SER A 44 2.54 8.97 -3.78
C SER A 44 1.52 7.87 -4.05
N ILE A 45 0.81 7.95 -5.18
CA ILE A 45 -0.24 7.03 -5.60
C ILE A 45 0.22 6.22 -6.79
N ASN A 46 0.28 4.91 -6.62
CA ASN A 46 0.74 3.95 -7.62
C ASN A 46 -0.44 3.34 -8.41
N LEU A 47 -0.70 3.80 -9.62
CA LEU A 47 -1.70 3.20 -10.53
C LEU A 47 -1.22 1.89 -11.18
N GLY A 48 0.06 1.54 -11.02
CA GLY A 48 0.59 0.22 -11.42
C GLY A 48 0.05 -0.95 -10.58
N ASN A 49 -0.71 -0.65 -9.52
CA ASN A 49 -1.49 -1.64 -8.77
C ASN A 49 -2.98 -1.22 -8.78
N PRO A 50 -3.73 -1.49 -9.86
CA PRO A 50 -5.09 -1.03 -10.04
C PRO A 50 -6.08 -1.58 -9.00
N ILE A 51 -5.68 -2.61 -8.25
CA ILE A 51 -6.46 -3.18 -7.14
C ILE A 51 -6.57 -2.17 -5.99
N LEU A 52 -5.53 -1.41 -5.70
CA LEU A 52 -5.49 -0.48 -4.57
C LEU A 52 -5.59 0.99 -4.96
N ALA A 53 -5.26 1.34 -6.21
CA ALA A 53 -5.43 2.68 -6.76
C ALA A 53 -5.70 2.61 -8.27
N ASN A 54 -6.73 3.31 -8.72
CA ASN A 54 -7.15 3.35 -10.12
C ASN A 54 -7.63 4.76 -10.48
N LYS A 55 -8.13 4.96 -11.69
CA LYS A 55 -8.83 6.17 -12.11
C LYS A 55 -10.32 5.91 -12.26
N ASN A 56 -11.13 6.87 -11.86
CA ASN A 56 -12.56 6.86 -12.14
C ASN A 56 -12.83 7.31 -13.60
N ALA A 57 -14.10 7.34 -13.99
CA ALA A 57 -14.52 7.74 -15.35
C ALA A 57 -14.10 9.17 -15.74
N SER A 58 -13.88 10.05 -14.77
CA SER A 58 -13.39 11.42 -14.98
C SER A 58 -11.86 11.53 -14.94
N GLY A 59 -11.13 10.41 -14.84
CA GLY A 59 -9.67 10.37 -14.83
C GLY A 59 -9.03 10.70 -13.48
N GLN A 60 -9.83 10.91 -12.44
CA GLN A 60 -9.34 11.21 -11.08
C GLN A 60 -8.88 9.93 -10.38
N PRO A 61 -7.79 9.98 -9.58
CA PRO A 61 -7.33 8.84 -8.80
C PRO A 61 -8.34 8.48 -7.71
N VAL A 62 -8.64 7.19 -7.59
CA VAL A 62 -9.55 6.59 -6.60
C VAL A 62 -8.95 5.29 -6.09
N GLY A 63 -9.45 4.77 -4.97
CA GLY A 63 -9.04 3.48 -4.42
C GLY A 63 -8.68 3.56 -2.95
N VAL A 64 -8.34 2.40 -2.38
CA VAL A 64 -8.00 2.26 -0.96
C VAL A 64 -6.83 3.17 -0.55
N SER A 65 -5.81 3.28 -1.40
CA SER A 65 -4.66 4.16 -1.15
C SER A 65 -5.06 5.64 -1.11
N VAL A 66 -5.97 6.06 -2.00
CA VAL A 66 -6.47 7.44 -2.03
C VAL A 66 -7.34 7.75 -0.81
N ASP A 67 -8.21 6.82 -0.42
CA ASP A 67 -9.06 6.96 0.78
C ASP A 67 -8.20 7.08 2.04
N LEU A 68 -7.15 6.26 2.19
CA LEU A 68 -6.22 6.34 3.32
C LEU A 68 -5.40 7.64 3.34
N ALA A 69 -4.91 8.11 2.19
CA ALA A 69 -4.18 9.37 2.08
C ALA A 69 -5.05 10.56 2.51
N THR A 70 -6.31 10.57 2.04
CA THR A 70 -7.28 11.62 2.35
C THR A 70 -7.65 11.62 3.83
N GLU A 71 -7.87 10.45 4.43
CA GLU A 71 -8.18 10.35 5.87
C GLU A 71 -6.99 10.75 6.75
N LEU A 72 -5.75 10.38 6.36
CA LEU A 72 -4.54 10.83 7.07
C LEU A 72 -4.40 12.36 7.02
N ALA A 73 -4.53 12.95 5.83
CA ALA A 73 -4.45 14.40 5.68
C ALA A 73 -5.51 15.12 6.51
N LYS A 74 -6.75 14.62 6.52
CA LYS A 74 -7.84 15.14 7.35
C LYS A 74 -7.51 15.08 8.83
N ARG A 75 -6.93 13.97 9.34
CA ARG A 75 -6.51 13.84 10.75
C ARG A 75 -5.36 14.76 11.12
N LEU A 76 -4.47 15.04 10.17
CA LEU A 76 -3.37 15.99 10.34
C LEU A 76 -3.81 17.45 10.17
N GLY A 77 -5.03 17.72 9.71
CA GLY A 77 -5.49 19.07 9.40
C GLY A 77 -4.77 19.70 8.21
N LEU A 78 -4.28 18.88 7.25
CA LEU A 78 -3.52 19.29 6.08
C LEU A 78 -4.34 19.13 4.80
N PRO A 79 -4.15 19.98 3.78
CA PRO A 79 -4.53 19.65 2.42
C PRO A 79 -3.73 18.45 1.93
N VAL A 80 -4.32 17.66 0.99
CA VAL A 80 -3.66 16.52 0.36
C VAL A 80 -3.42 16.78 -1.11
N GLU A 81 -2.21 16.46 -1.58
CA GLU A 81 -1.85 16.38 -2.99
C GLU A 81 -1.59 14.91 -3.36
N LEU A 82 -2.30 14.43 -4.37
CA LEU A 82 -2.12 13.07 -4.89
C LEU A 82 -1.11 13.09 -6.04
N VAL A 83 0.12 12.68 -5.77
CA VAL A 83 1.20 12.58 -6.77
C VAL A 83 1.15 11.21 -7.43
N VAL A 84 0.65 11.14 -8.66
CA VAL A 84 0.27 9.90 -9.33
C VAL A 84 1.39 9.35 -10.21
N PHE A 85 1.64 8.04 -10.10
CA PHE A 85 2.63 7.29 -10.88
C PHE A 85 2.00 6.07 -11.55
N ASP A 86 2.54 5.68 -12.70
CA ASP A 86 2.10 4.52 -13.49
C ASP A 86 2.73 3.19 -13.04
N SER A 87 3.73 3.25 -12.16
CA SER A 87 4.46 2.07 -11.69
C SER A 87 4.93 2.20 -10.23
N ALA A 88 5.08 1.04 -9.57
CA ALA A 88 5.55 0.97 -8.20
C ALA A 88 6.98 1.53 -8.04
N GLY A 89 7.86 1.29 -9.00
CA GLY A 89 9.23 1.80 -8.97
C GLY A 89 9.29 3.32 -8.92
N LYS A 90 8.55 4.00 -9.81
CA LYS A 90 8.47 5.48 -9.83
C LYS A 90 7.84 6.04 -8.56
N SER A 91 6.80 5.36 -8.04
CA SER A 91 6.14 5.74 -6.79
C SER A 91 7.09 5.64 -5.58
N VAL A 92 7.94 4.62 -5.52
CA VAL A 92 9.00 4.45 -4.50
C VAL A 92 10.07 5.54 -4.65
N GLU A 93 10.54 5.78 -5.87
CA GLU A 93 11.55 6.77 -6.17
C GLU A 93 11.12 8.19 -5.76
N ALA A 94 9.82 8.50 -5.87
CA ALA A 94 9.28 9.80 -5.47
C ALA A 94 9.49 10.07 -3.97
N LEU A 95 9.40 9.05 -3.09
CA LEU A 95 9.71 9.21 -1.67
C LEU A 95 11.20 9.44 -1.42
N SER A 96 12.08 8.67 -2.08
CA SER A 96 13.53 8.81 -1.90
C SER A 96 14.07 10.12 -2.45
N GLN A 97 13.36 10.75 -3.40
CA GLN A 97 13.70 12.06 -3.98
C GLN A 97 12.94 13.24 -3.34
N ASP A 98 12.27 13.02 -2.19
CA ASP A 98 11.45 14.02 -1.49
C ASP A 98 10.36 14.70 -2.36
N LYS A 99 9.85 13.96 -3.36
CA LYS A 99 8.72 14.38 -4.21
C LYS A 99 7.36 14.01 -3.61
N ALA A 100 7.37 13.16 -2.58
CA ALA A 100 6.19 12.78 -1.81
C ALA A 100 6.58 12.55 -0.35
N ASP A 101 5.62 12.75 0.55
CA ASP A 101 5.82 12.63 2.01
C ASP A 101 5.45 11.25 2.51
N ILE A 102 4.45 10.63 1.90
CA ILE A 102 3.96 9.28 2.19
C ILE A 102 3.70 8.50 0.90
N GLY A 103 3.60 7.18 1.01
CA GLY A 103 3.17 6.33 -0.09
C GLY A 103 2.64 4.98 0.37
N PHE A 104 2.23 4.15 -0.60
CA PHE A 104 1.55 2.87 -0.41
C PHE A 104 2.31 1.80 -1.18
N PHE A 105 2.99 0.91 -0.45
CA PHE A 105 3.94 -0.01 -1.04
C PHE A 105 3.81 -1.42 -0.46
N ALA A 106 4.17 -2.41 -1.26
CA ALA A 106 4.51 -3.70 -0.69
C ALA A 106 5.77 -3.59 0.17
N VAL A 107 5.74 -4.19 1.34
CA VAL A 107 6.92 -4.33 2.20
C VAL A 107 7.96 -5.16 1.46
N ASP A 108 9.17 -4.63 1.31
CA ASP A 108 10.27 -5.27 0.61
C ASP A 108 11.61 -4.80 1.16
N PRO A 109 12.60 -5.69 1.36
CA PRO A 109 13.89 -5.33 1.95
C PRO A 109 14.69 -4.31 1.11
N VAL A 110 14.53 -4.31 -0.23
CA VAL A 110 15.20 -3.30 -1.09
C VAL A 110 14.60 -1.92 -0.83
N ARG A 111 13.28 -1.82 -0.83
CA ARG A 111 12.54 -0.57 -0.54
C ARG A 111 12.77 -0.11 0.91
N GLY A 112 12.86 -1.08 1.83
CA GLY A 112 13.11 -0.82 3.25
C GLY A 112 14.49 -0.22 3.57
N LYS A 113 15.37 -0.03 2.59
CA LYS A 113 16.61 0.74 2.78
C LYS A 113 16.29 2.22 3.03
N ASP A 114 15.35 2.77 2.29
CA ASP A 114 15.03 4.21 2.29
C ASP A 114 13.63 4.52 2.86
N ILE A 115 12.73 3.52 2.94
CA ILE A 115 11.36 3.67 3.41
C ILE A 115 11.20 3.01 4.78
N ALA A 116 10.64 3.76 5.73
CA ALA A 116 10.09 3.23 6.97
C ALA A 116 8.64 2.80 6.72
N PHE A 117 8.38 1.49 6.81
CA PHE A 117 7.05 0.92 6.62
C PHE A 117 6.26 0.87 7.92
N THR A 118 4.95 1.00 7.82
CA THR A 118 4.01 0.55 8.85
C THR A 118 3.87 -0.98 8.83
N ALA A 119 3.11 -1.53 9.77
CA ALA A 119 2.52 -2.86 9.57
C ALA A 119 1.62 -2.83 8.32
N PRO A 120 1.43 -3.98 7.65
CA PRO A 120 0.57 -4.04 6.47
C PRO A 120 -0.89 -3.75 6.84
N TYR A 121 -1.62 -3.07 5.93
CA TYR A 121 -3.04 -2.84 6.04
C TYR A 121 -3.86 -3.84 5.22
N VAL A 122 -3.29 -4.37 4.14
CA VAL A 122 -3.92 -5.34 3.24
C VAL A 122 -2.88 -6.36 2.77
N LEU A 123 -3.32 -7.61 2.63
CA LEU A 123 -2.58 -8.71 2.02
C LEU A 123 -3.20 -9.05 0.67
N ILE A 124 -2.38 -9.15 -0.37
CA ILE A 124 -2.75 -9.64 -1.70
C ILE A 124 -1.78 -10.73 -2.14
N GLU A 125 -2.12 -11.47 -3.19
CA GLU A 125 -1.33 -12.62 -3.63
C GLU A 125 -0.60 -12.34 -4.94
N GLY A 126 0.64 -12.81 -5.05
CA GLY A 126 1.38 -12.93 -6.28
C GLY A 126 1.16 -14.32 -6.88
N SER A 127 0.74 -14.39 -8.15
CA SER A 127 0.44 -15.63 -8.87
C SER A 127 1.11 -15.65 -10.24
N TYR A 128 1.18 -16.83 -10.83
CA TYR A 128 1.62 -17.03 -12.21
C TYR A 128 0.44 -17.27 -13.14
N LEU A 129 0.56 -16.75 -14.36
CA LEU A 129 -0.36 -16.95 -15.44
C LEU A 129 0.42 -17.56 -16.62
N VAL A 130 -0.18 -18.56 -17.27
CA VAL A 130 0.40 -19.29 -18.40
C VAL A 130 -0.65 -19.43 -19.51
N ARG A 131 -0.21 -19.85 -20.70
CA ARG A 131 -1.15 -20.27 -21.74
C ARG A 131 -1.91 -21.52 -21.32
N GLN A 132 -3.10 -21.71 -21.84
CA GLN A 132 -3.96 -22.83 -21.50
C GLN A 132 -3.30 -24.20 -21.81
N ASP A 133 -2.52 -24.28 -22.89
CA ASP A 133 -1.78 -25.46 -23.34
C ASP A 133 -0.38 -25.62 -22.72
N SER A 134 0.00 -24.73 -21.78
CA SER A 134 1.28 -24.85 -21.12
C SER A 134 1.42 -26.15 -20.34
N ALA A 135 2.60 -26.78 -20.44
CA ALA A 135 2.94 -27.96 -19.65
C ALA A 135 3.20 -27.67 -18.17
N LEU A 136 3.34 -26.37 -17.78
CA LEU A 136 3.50 -25.97 -16.39
C LEU A 136 2.17 -26.06 -15.66
N MET A 137 2.12 -26.86 -14.59
CA MET A 137 0.89 -27.10 -13.81
C MET A 137 0.97 -26.56 -12.39
N ARG A 138 2.18 -26.30 -11.86
CA ARG A 138 2.43 -25.87 -10.48
C ARG A 138 3.50 -24.80 -10.42
N ASN A 139 3.47 -24.00 -9.38
CA ASN A 139 4.41 -22.89 -9.16
C ASN A 139 5.87 -23.35 -9.08
N GLU A 140 6.12 -24.52 -8.46
CA GLU A 140 7.46 -25.09 -8.27
C GLU A 140 8.13 -25.49 -9.61
N GLU A 141 7.34 -25.61 -10.66
CA GLU A 141 7.83 -25.95 -11.99
C GLU A 141 8.30 -24.75 -12.81
N VAL A 142 8.07 -23.54 -12.34
CA VAL A 142 8.38 -22.31 -13.08
C VAL A 142 9.88 -22.03 -13.09
N ASP A 143 10.60 -22.28 -11.99
CA ASP A 143 12.05 -22.01 -11.92
C ASP A 143 12.88 -23.12 -12.57
N ARG A 144 12.88 -23.14 -13.90
CA ARG A 144 13.67 -24.08 -14.72
C ARG A 144 14.51 -23.34 -15.73
N ALA A 145 15.65 -23.93 -16.11
CA ALA A 145 16.43 -23.44 -17.22
C ALA A 145 15.58 -23.40 -18.52
N GLY A 146 15.63 -22.29 -19.20
CA GLY A 146 14.84 -22.03 -20.41
C GLY A 146 13.47 -21.42 -20.19
N THR A 147 12.90 -21.44 -18.98
CA THR A 147 11.66 -20.71 -18.68
C THR A 147 11.91 -19.20 -18.65
N ARG A 148 11.04 -18.44 -19.34
CA ARG A 148 11.08 -16.99 -19.43
C ARG A 148 9.86 -16.39 -18.75
N ILE A 149 10.07 -15.59 -17.70
CA ILE A 149 9.03 -15.02 -16.83
C ILE A 149 8.90 -13.53 -17.10
N ALA A 150 7.72 -13.08 -17.52
CA ALA A 150 7.38 -11.66 -17.59
C ALA A 150 7.01 -11.13 -16.22
N VAL A 151 7.58 -9.98 -15.83
CA VAL A 151 7.23 -9.23 -14.60
C VAL A 151 7.07 -7.75 -14.92
N GLY A 152 6.27 -7.03 -14.15
CA GLY A 152 6.24 -5.56 -14.21
C GLY A 152 7.47 -4.97 -13.51
N LYS A 153 8.25 -4.16 -14.21
CA LYS A 153 9.50 -3.56 -13.69
C LYS A 153 9.29 -2.83 -12.37
N GLY A 154 10.08 -3.20 -11.34
CA GLY A 154 10.07 -2.59 -10.02
C GLY A 154 8.83 -2.94 -9.17
N SER A 155 7.99 -3.88 -9.62
CA SER A 155 6.88 -4.41 -8.83
C SER A 155 7.37 -5.24 -7.64
N ALA A 156 6.48 -5.53 -6.67
CA ALA A 156 6.81 -6.39 -5.54
C ALA A 156 7.26 -7.79 -5.98
N TYR A 157 6.57 -8.35 -6.95
CA TYR A 157 6.88 -9.67 -7.48
C TYR A 157 8.13 -9.67 -8.39
N ASP A 158 8.48 -8.56 -9.07
CA ASP A 158 9.78 -8.43 -9.74
C ASP A 158 10.92 -8.49 -8.71
N LEU A 159 10.83 -7.71 -7.64
CA LEU A 159 11.85 -7.69 -6.59
C LEU A 159 11.97 -9.04 -5.88
N PHE A 160 10.84 -9.68 -5.58
CA PHE A 160 10.79 -11.00 -4.95
C PHE A 160 11.44 -12.06 -5.85
N LEU A 161 10.95 -12.20 -7.09
CA LEU A 161 11.43 -13.21 -8.03
C LEU A 161 12.90 -12.99 -8.42
N THR A 162 13.37 -11.74 -8.48
CA THR A 162 14.79 -11.43 -8.74
C THR A 162 15.70 -12.02 -7.65
N ARG A 163 15.20 -12.15 -6.41
CA ARG A 163 15.95 -12.78 -5.31
C ARG A 163 15.77 -14.30 -5.26
N ASP A 164 14.59 -14.78 -5.64
CA ASP A 164 14.17 -16.17 -5.40
C ASP A 164 14.48 -17.09 -6.57
N ILE A 165 14.26 -16.68 -7.81
CA ILE A 165 14.51 -17.43 -9.04
C ILE A 165 16.01 -17.70 -9.22
N LYS A 166 16.35 -18.97 -9.55
CA LYS A 166 17.74 -19.43 -9.72
C LYS A 166 18.06 -19.82 -11.17
N SER A 167 17.09 -20.36 -11.88
CA SER A 167 17.31 -20.99 -13.18
C SER A 167 16.54 -20.34 -14.32
N ALA A 168 15.32 -19.84 -14.06
CA ALA A 168 14.50 -19.17 -15.05
C ALA A 168 15.00 -17.75 -15.34
N GLN A 169 14.65 -17.22 -16.51
CA GLN A 169 14.98 -15.88 -16.94
C GLN A 169 13.84 -14.90 -16.64
N ILE A 170 14.12 -13.77 -16.01
CA ILE A 170 13.14 -12.71 -15.73
C ILE A 170 13.26 -11.62 -16.81
N LEU A 171 12.14 -11.34 -17.49
CA LEU A 171 11.99 -10.26 -18.46
C LEU A 171 10.99 -9.24 -17.95
N ARG A 172 11.31 -7.94 -18.11
CA ARG A 172 10.58 -6.86 -17.45
C ARG A 172 9.73 -6.07 -18.43
N ALA A 173 8.42 -6.14 -18.28
CA ALA A 173 7.48 -5.21 -18.91
C ALA A 173 7.65 -3.79 -18.29
N PRO A 174 7.34 -2.72 -19.01
CA PRO A 174 7.48 -1.34 -18.50
C PRO A 174 6.69 -1.08 -17.20
N THR A 175 5.48 -1.64 -17.09
CA THR A 175 4.58 -1.47 -15.95
C THR A 175 3.88 -2.80 -15.62
N SER A 176 3.30 -2.90 -14.42
CA SER A 176 2.53 -4.10 -14.04
C SER A 176 1.30 -4.33 -14.92
N PRO A 177 0.49 -3.31 -15.26
CA PRO A 177 -0.64 -3.50 -16.17
C PRO A 177 -0.30 -4.01 -17.57
N THR A 178 0.93 -3.80 -18.05
CA THR A 178 1.37 -4.24 -19.37
C THR A 178 2.06 -5.61 -19.37
N THR A 179 2.13 -6.29 -18.20
CA THR A 179 2.89 -7.53 -18.05
C THR A 179 2.34 -8.67 -18.92
N VAL A 180 1.01 -8.85 -18.98
CA VAL A 180 0.39 -9.96 -19.73
C VAL A 180 0.44 -9.72 -21.23
N ASP A 181 0.24 -8.48 -21.68
CA ASP A 181 0.39 -8.14 -23.10
C ASP A 181 1.85 -8.36 -23.55
N PHE A 182 2.83 -7.92 -22.76
CA PHE A 182 4.26 -8.17 -22.99
C PHE A 182 4.60 -9.67 -23.02
N PHE A 183 4.03 -10.47 -22.11
CA PHE A 183 4.16 -11.92 -22.08
C PHE A 183 3.71 -12.55 -23.41
N LEU A 184 2.57 -12.10 -23.96
CA LEU A 184 2.03 -12.61 -25.22
C LEU A 184 2.84 -12.16 -26.43
N GLU A 185 3.18 -10.86 -26.52
CA GLU A 185 3.95 -10.27 -27.61
C GLU A 185 5.34 -10.89 -27.73
N GLN A 186 6.02 -11.08 -26.61
CA GLN A 186 7.36 -11.67 -26.55
C GLN A 186 7.35 -13.20 -26.54
N LYS A 187 6.16 -13.83 -26.63
CA LYS A 187 5.98 -15.29 -26.59
C LYS A 187 6.71 -15.94 -25.42
N LEU A 188 6.62 -15.31 -24.23
CA LEU A 188 7.24 -15.80 -23.01
C LEU A 188 6.45 -16.99 -22.44
N ASP A 189 7.00 -17.68 -21.45
CA ASP A 189 6.43 -18.93 -20.95
C ASP A 189 5.46 -18.69 -19.79
N VAL A 190 5.74 -17.66 -18.96
CA VAL A 190 4.97 -17.33 -17.75
C VAL A 190 4.84 -15.81 -17.63
N ALA A 191 3.68 -15.32 -17.15
CA ALA A 191 3.52 -13.98 -16.61
C ALA A 191 3.33 -14.06 -15.10
N ALA A 192 4.07 -13.25 -14.33
CA ALA A 192 3.88 -13.08 -12.89
C ALA A 192 3.19 -11.75 -12.61
N GLY A 193 2.28 -11.74 -11.63
CA GLY A 193 1.53 -10.53 -11.30
C GLY A 193 0.71 -10.67 -10.02
N VAL A 194 0.01 -9.59 -9.67
CA VAL A 194 -1.03 -9.64 -8.64
C VAL A 194 -2.17 -10.52 -9.15
N LYS A 195 -2.60 -11.48 -8.34
CA LYS A 195 -3.59 -12.51 -8.72
C LYS A 195 -4.85 -11.92 -9.37
N GLN A 196 -5.45 -10.92 -8.73
CA GLN A 196 -6.68 -10.28 -9.24
C GLN A 196 -6.46 -9.60 -10.61
N GLN A 197 -5.29 -8.99 -10.83
CA GLN A 197 -4.95 -8.42 -12.13
C GLN A 197 -4.82 -9.51 -13.19
N LEU A 198 -4.14 -10.60 -12.87
CA LEU A 198 -4.00 -11.73 -13.78
C LEU A 198 -5.35 -12.41 -14.09
N GLU A 199 -6.26 -12.48 -13.11
CA GLU A 199 -7.63 -12.98 -13.31
C GLU A 199 -8.43 -12.07 -14.26
N MET A 200 -8.30 -10.75 -14.14
CA MET A 200 -8.91 -9.80 -15.08
C MET A 200 -8.33 -9.96 -16.50
N ASP A 201 -7.02 -10.11 -16.61
CA ASP A 201 -6.36 -10.31 -17.90
C ASP A 201 -6.75 -11.65 -18.54
N ALA A 202 -6.88 -12.74 -17.77
CA ALA A 202 -7.35 -14.03 -18.24
C ALA A 202 -8.82 -14.02 -18.71
N LYS A 203 -9.66 -13.11 -18.16
CA LYS A 203 -11.02 -12.88 -18.65
C LYS A 203 -11.04 -12.06 -19.95
N ARG A 204 -10.12 -11.13 -20.11
CA ARG A 204 -9.99 -10.24 -21.29
C ARG A 204 -9.35 -10.95 -22.47
N LEU A 205 -8.40 -11.84 -22.22
CA LEU A 205 -7.57 -12.50 -23.23
C LEU A 205 -7.84 -14.01 -23.23
N PRO A 206 -8.13 -14.63 -24.39
CA PRO A 206 -8.45 -16.05 -24.46
C PRO A 206 -7.22 -16.93 -24.24
N ASN A 207 -7.47 -18.19 -23.92
CA ASN A 207 -6.47 -19.26 -23.83
C ASN A 207 -5.37 -18.99 -22.77
N LEU A 208 -5.72 -18.35 -21.67
CA LEU A 208 -4.87 -18.13 -20.51
C LEU A 208 -5.48 -18.77 -19.26
N ARG A 209 -4.62 -19.21 -18.34
CA ARG A 209 -5.01 -19.71 -17.04
C ARG A 209 -3.98 -19.34 -15.98
N LEU A 210 -4.42 -19.19 -14.74
CA LEU A 210 -3.51 -19.06 -13.60
C LEU A 210 -3.02 -20.45 -13.19
N LEU A 211 -1.78 -20.52 -12.68
CA LEU A 211 -1.33 -21.67 -11.93
C LEU A 211 -2.01 -21.68 -10.55
N PRO A 212 -2.29 -22.89 -9.99
CA PRO A 212 -2.94 -22.99 -8.67
C PRO A 212 -2.12 -22.34 -7.55
N GLY A 213 -2.80 -21.73 -6.59
CA GLY A 213 -2.18 -21.15 -5.41
C GLY A 213 -1.50 -19.80 -5.67
N ARG A 214 -0.43 -19.54 -4.92
CA ARG A 214 0.37 -18.32 -4.99
C ARG A 214 1.84 -18.65 -4.83
N PHE A 215 2.74 -17.82 -5.36
CA PHE A 215 4.17 -17.93 -5.09
C PHE A 215 4.63 -16.95 -3.99
N MET A 216 3.86 -15.90 -3.71
CA MET A 216 4.15 -14.97 -2.61
C MET A 216 2.88 -14.34 -2.04
N VAL A 217 2.98 -13.87 -0.79
CA VAL A 217 2.04 -12.90 -0.21
C VAL A 217 2.67 -11.52 -0.35
N ILE A 218 1.90 -10.55 -0.80
CA ILE A 218 2.29 -9.16 -0.95
C ILE A 218 1.67 -8.38 0.22
N GLU A 219 2.49 -7.96 1.15
CA GLU A 219 2.10 -7.18 2.33
C GLU A 219 2.07 -5.69 1.98
N GLN A 220 0.88 -5.13 1.78
CA GLN A 220 0.70 -3.71 1.44
C GLN A 220 0.67 -2.85 2.70
N ALA A 221 1.63 -1.94 2.81
CA ALA A 221 1.81 -1.03 3.93
C ALA A 221 1.82 0.44 3.48
N MET A 222 1.60 1.35 4.39
CA MET A 222 1.99 2.74 4.21
C MET A 222 3.47 2.92 4.53
N GLY A 223 4.08 3.92 3.95
CA GLY A 223 5.48 4.22 4.21
C GLY A 223 5.78 5.70 4.05
N LEU A 224 6.85 6.13 4.69
CA LEU A 224 7.42 7.47 4.60
C LEU A 224 8.96 7.36 4.54
N PRO A 225 9.70 8.41 4.11
CA PRO A 225 11.15 8.36 4.09
C PRO A 225 11.73 8.02 5.46
N LYS A 226 12.74 7.15 5.51
CA LYS A 226 13.43 6.83 6.78
C LYS A 226 14.08 8.04 7.45
N THR A 227 14.29 9.10 6.72
CA THR A 227 14.83 10.36 7.23
C THR A 227 13.81 11.18 8.00
N ARG A 228 12.52 10.85 7.90
CA ARG A 228 11.47 11.53 8.68
C ARG A 228 11.58 11.18 10.17
N ASP A 229 11.13 12.10 10.99
CA ASP A 229 11.14 11.99 12.45
C ASP A 229 10.48 10.69 12.93
N ILE A 230 10.98 10.18 14.06
CA ILE A 230 10.45 8.96 14.67
C ILE A 230 8.99 9.13 15.11
N GLU A 231 8.59 10.34 15.52
CA GLU A 231 7.21 10.64 15.93
C GLU A 231 6.25 10.51 14.73
N ALA A 232 6.66 10.96 13.53
CA ALA A 232 5.88 10.79 12.31
C ALA A 232 5.70 9.30 11.97
N ARG A 233 6.75 8.48 12.13
CA ARG A 233 6.68 7.03 11.90
C ARG A 233 5.73 6.34 12.88
N ILE A 234 5.83 6.65 14.17
CA ILE A 234 4.94 6.12 15.21
C ILE A 234 3.49 6.54 14.96
N TYR A 235 3.28 7.80 14.58
CA TYR A 235 1.95 8.29 14.25
C TYR A 235 1.34 7.54 13.06
N LEU A 236 2.11 7.39 11.95
CA LEU A 236 1.64 6.67 10.75
C LEU A 236 1.31 5.22 11.06
N GLN A 237 2.11 4.57 11.90
CA GLN A 237 1.87 3.21 12.33
C GLN A 237 0.57 3.08 13.13
N ARG A 238 0.34 3.98 14.11
CA ARG A 238 -0.91 4.03 14.88
C ARG A 238 -2.10 4.30 13.98
N PHE A 239 -1.95 5.24 13.04
CA PHE A 239 -2.98 5.54 12.06
C PHE A 239 -3.41 4.28 11.29
N VAL A 240 -2.47 3.48 10.79
CA VAL A 240 -2.80 2.25 10.05
C VAL A 240 -3.54 1.25 10.93
N GLU A 241 -3.12 1.04 12.18
CA GLU A 241 -3.82 0.15 13.11
C GLU A 241 -5.23 0.66 13.44
N ASP A 242 -5.40 1.97 13.64
CA ASP A 242 -6.72 2.58 13.83
C ASP A 242 -7.62 2.38 12.60
N MET A 243 -7.07 2.52 11.38
CA MET A 243 -7.83 2.30 10.13
C MET A 243 -8.26 0.85 9.97
N LYS A 244 -7.46 -0.11 10.42
CA LYS A 244 -7.85 -1.52 10.46
C LYS A 244 -8.92 -1.76 11.53
N ALA A 245 -8.70 -1.30 12.75
CA ALA A 245 -9.58 -1.52 13.90
C ALA A 245 -10.96 -0.87 13.75
N SER A 246 -11.03 0.34 13.15
CA SER A 246 -12.29 1.04 12.89
C SER A 246 -13.12 0.46 11.74
N GLY A 247 -12.58 -0.52 11.00
CA GLY A 247 -13.20 -1.06 9.80
C GLY A 247 -13.04 -0.17 8.56
N PHE A 248 -12.30 0.94 8.64
CA PHE A 248 -12.09 1.85 7.51
C PHE A 248 -11.52 1.12 6.29
N VAL A 249 -10.44 0.31 6.48
CA VAL A 249 -9.83 -0.45 5.40
C VAL A 249 -10.80 -1.47 4.80
N ALA A 250 -11.55 -2.20 5.63
CA ALA A 250 -12.54 -3.18 5.18
C ALA A 250 -13.65 -2.50 4.35
N ASN A 251 -14.14 -1.35 4.80
CA ASN A 251 -15.14 -0.56 4.10
C ASN A 251 -14.60 0.02 2.78
N ALA A 252 -13.33 0.45 2.75
CA ALA A 252 -12.68 0.92 1.53
C ALA A 252 -12.54 -0.21 0.49
N LEU A 253 -12.11 -1.41 0.90
CA LEU A 253 -12.08 -2.59 0.02
C LEU A 253 -13.46 -2.88 -0.58
N LYS A 254 -14.51 -2.88 0.25
CA LYS A 254 -15.90 -3.08 -0.19
C LYS A 254 -16.39 -1.97 -1.14
N LYS A 255 -16.13 -0.70 -0.79
CA LYS A 255 -16.49 0.48 -1.61
C LYS A 255 -15.91 0.40 -3.02
N HIS A 256 -14.66 -0.04 -3.13
CA HIS A 256 -13.95 -0.18 -4.39
C HIS A 256 -14.10 -1.56 -5.03
N GLN A 257 -14.97 -2.43 -4.51
CA GLN A 257 -15.28 -3.77 -5.05
C GLN A 257 -14.03 -4.65 -5.20
N ILE A 258 -13.11 -4.57 -4.24
CA ILE A 258 -11.87 -5.35 -4.26
C ILE A 258 -12.12 -6.73 -3.64
N GLU A 259 -12.10 -7.75 -4.48
CA GLU A 259 -12.21 -9.15 -4.08
C GLU A 259 -10.84 -9.80 -3.93
N GLY A 260 -10.72 -10.83 -3.09
CA GLY A 260 -9.49 -11.60 -2.89
C GLY A 260 -8.36 -10.88 -2.16
N ALA A 261 -8.53 -9.60 -1.80
CA ALA A 261 -7.64 -8.90 -0.88
C ALA A 261 -8.11 -9.13 0.56
N VAL A 262 -7.18 -9.39 1.46
CA VAL A 262 -7.46 -9.71 2.86
C VAL A 262 -6.99 -8.57 3.75
N LEU A 263 -7.84 -8.17 4.72
CA LEU A 263 -7.41 -7.24 5.76
C LEU A 263 -6.24 -7.85 6.54
N ALA A 264 -5.15 -7.10 6.67
CA ALA A 264 -4.00 -7.59 7.42
C ALA A 264 -4.33 -7.69 8.93
N PRO A 265 -3.77 -8.68 9.65
CA PRO A 265 -3.95 -8.82 11.08
C PRO A 265 -3.54 -7.56 11.85
N ALA A 266 -4.22 -7.29 12.96
CA ALA A 266 -3.83 -6.20 13.85
C ALA A 266 -2.48 -6.48 14.51
N VAL A 267 -1.65 -5.46 14.62
CA VAL A 267 -0.40 -5.52 15.35
C VAL A 267 -0.56 -4.82 16.70
N PRO A 268 -0.29 -5.49 17.84
CA PRO A 268 -0.42 -4.86 19.15
C PRO A 268 0.44 -3.59 19.26
N VAL A 269 -0.14 -2.50 19.75
CA VAL A 269 0.55 -1.20 19.89
C VAL A 269 1.83 -1.30 20.74
N LYS A 270 1.90 -2.25 21.66
CA LYS A 270 3.10 -2.53 22.48
C LYS A 270 4.31 -3.06 21.67
N SER A 271 4.08 -3.60 20.48
CA SER A 271 5.15 -4.08 19.59
C SER A 271 5.69 -2.98 18.65
N LEU A 272 5.09 -1.79 18.68
CA LEU A 272 5.52 -0.62 17.91
C LEU A 272 6.72 0.03 18.62
N LYS A 273 7.89 -0.59 18.51
CA LYS A 273 9.13 0.04 18.95
C LYS A 273 9.56 1.11 17.94
N PRO A 274 10.17 2.20 18.44
CA PRO A 274 10.74 3.25 17.60
C PRO A 274 11.84 2.71 16.68
#